data_8e955efcf3951668b72f0706e5493b56
#
_entry.id   8e955efcf3951668b72f0706e5493b56
#
_cell.length_a   1.000
_cell.length_b   1.000
_cell.length_c   1.000
_cell.angle_alpha   90.00
_cell.angle_beta   90.00
_cell.angle_gamma   90.00
#
_symmetry.space_group_name_H-M   'P 1'
#
loop_
_entity.id
_entity.type
_entity.pdbx_description
1 polymer ?
#
loop_
_entity_poly.entity_id
_entity_poly.type
_entity_poly.pdbx_seq_one_letter_code
_entity_poly.pdbx_strand_id
1 'polypeptide(L)'
;DIDEIREENTEDEFRNLYMCEFVREGESAFSLNSLIGCGVDGYDDWPDWKPFAPRPVGNRPVWIGYDANGSSGNGDSGAVSVVVPPSVPGGRFRTVETRRVQGLEFEEQAKVIEEFTFRYNVEHIGIDVTGGNGEAVYQIVKRFFPMAIPYTFTLSSKRTLVLKMMQLMRSGRWEYDRGERELVTAFNAVRRVKTPGGFITYETDRARGVSHGDLAWATMLAVINEPIGGENDGQQFTVMEF
;
A
#
# COMPACT_ATOMS: atom_id res chain seq x y z
N ASP A 1 -17.24 -21.31 7.56
CA ASP A 1 -18.08 -20.95 6.41
C ASP A 1 -17.20 -20.79 5.17
N ILE A 2 -17.74 -21.08 3.95
CA ILE A 2 -16.97 -20.98 2.69
C ILE A 2 -16.53 -19.53 2.45
N ASP A 3 -17.36 -18.58 2.81
CA ASP A 3 -17.07 -17.16 2.64
C ASP A 3 -15.94 -16.71 3.58
N GLU A 4 -15.92 -17.20 4.81
CA GLU A 4 -14.84 -16.96 5.80
C GLU A 4 -13.50 -17.53 5.32
N ILE A 5 -13.50 -18.77 4.82
CA ILE A 5 -12.32 -19.41 4.22
C ILE A 5 -11.82 -18.62 3.01
N ARG A 6 -12.74 -18.04 2.22
CA ARG A 6 -12.40 -17.23 1.06
C ARG A 6 -11.82 -15.86 1.43
N GLU A 7 -12.21 -15.29 2.57
CA GLU A 7 -11.64 -14.06 3.10
C GLU A 7 -10.24 -14.26 3.69
N GLU A 8 -9.97 -15.42 4.28
CA GLU A 8 -8.67 -15.78 4.86
C GLU A 8 -7.61 -16.18 3.83
N ASN A 9 -8.02 -16.43 2.58
CA ASN A 9 -7.12 -16.87 1.50
C ASN A 9 -7.17 -15.92 0.31
N THR A 10 -6.10 -15.87 -0.50
CA THR A 10 -6.18 -15.27 -1.82
C THR A 10 -7.10 -16.10 -2.71
N GLU A 11 -7.71 -15.48 -3.73
CA GLU A 11 -8.52 -16.21 -4.71
C GLU A 11 -7.77 -17.39 -5.32
N ASP A 12 -6.46 -17.20 -5.57
CA ASP A 12 -5.59 -18.22 -6.12
C ASP A 12 -5.29 -19.36 -5.15
N GLU A 13 -5.14 -19.06 -3.86
CA GLU A 13 -5.01 -20.09 -2.82
C GLU A 13 -6.32 -20.84 -2.65
N PHE A 14 -7.43 -20.14 -2.63
CA PHE A 14 -8.75 -20.75 -2.56
C PHE A 14 -9.00 -21.68 -3.76
N ARG A 15 -8.70 -21.22 -4.98
CA ARG A 15 -8.81 -22.03 -6.21
C ARG A 15 -7.90 -23.24 -6.18
N ASN A 16 -6.66 -23.07 -5.73
CA ASN A 16 -5.69 -24.17 -5.68
C ASN A 16 -6.02 -25.19 -4.58
N LEU A 17 -6.37 -24.74 -3.36
CA LEU A 17 -6.57 -25.60 -2.21
C LEU A 17 -7.97 -26.25 -2.18
N TYR A 18 -8.99 -25.53 -2.61
CA TYR A 18 -10.38 -25.97 -2.48
C TYR A 18 -11.04 -26.29 -3.83
N MET A 19 -10.63 -25.64 -4.92
CA MET A 19 -11.15 -25.91 -6.26
C MET A 19 -10.24 -26.81 -7.10
N CYS A 20 -9.06 -27.22 -6.58
CA CYS A 20 -8.08 -28.03 -7.28
C CYS A 20 -7.62 -27.42 -8.62
N GLU A 21 -7.67 -26.10 -8.78
CA GLU A 21 -7.23 -25.41 -9.97
C GLU A 21 -5.76 -24.99 -9.84
N PHE A 22 -4.94 -25.33 -10.83
CA PHE A 22 -3.53 -24.92 -10.87
C PHE A 22 -3.40 -23.46 -11.26
N VAL A 23 -2.93 -22.62 -10.33
CA VAL A 23 -2.65 -21.22 -10.59
C VAL A 23 -1.20 -21.06 -11.07
N ARG A 24 -0.99 -20.30 -12.13
CA ARG A 24 0.33 -20.10 -12.73
C ARG A 24 1.21 -19.21 -11.86
N GLU A 25 2.44 -19.66 -11.60
CA GLU A 25 3.46 -18.83 -10.95
C GLU A 25 3.83 -17.65 -11.87
N GLY A 26 4.12 -16.49 -11.25
CA GLY A 26 4.54 -15.28 -11.96
C GLY A 26 3.42 -14.45 -12.57
N GLU A 27 2.14 -14.81 -12.37
CA GLU A 27 1.02 -13.94 -12.71
C GLU A 27 0.92 -12.77 -11.73
N SER A 28 0.38 -11.64 -12.21
CA SER A 28 0.12 -10.50 -11.33
C SER A 28 -0.88 -10.88 -10.24
N ALA A 29 -0.59 -10.48 -9.01
CA ALA A 29 -1.51 -10.63 -7.90
C ALA A 29 -2.82 -9.83 -8.11
N PHE A 30 -2.77 -8.78 -8.92
CA PHE A 30 -3.88 -7.89 -9.20
C PHE A 30 -4.20 -7.90 -10.70
N SER A 31 -5.37 -8.37 -11.08
CA SER A 31 -5.77 -8.38 -12.48
C SER A 31 -5.94 -6.96 -13.02
N LEU A 32 -5.54 -6.73 -14.27
CA LEU A 32 -5.69 -5.43 -14.90
C LEU A 32 -7.15 -4.95 -14.93
N ASN A 33 -8.09 -5.88 -15.16
CA ASN A 33 -9.52 -5.56 -15.16
C ASN A 33 -9.99 -5.07 -13.77
N SER A 34 -9.54 -5.71 -12.69
CA SER A 34 -9.87 -5.26 -11.33
C SER A 34 -9.28 -3.90 -11.03
N LEU A 35 -8.04 -3.65 -11.45
CA LEU A 35 -7.39 -2.35 -11.30
C LEU A 35 -8.13 -1.25 -12.06
N ILE A 36 -8.45 -1.48 -13.34
CA ILE A 36 -9.21 -0.50 -14.16
C ILE A 36 -10.58 -0.22 -13.54
N GLY A 37 -11.24 -1.25 -12.98
CA GLY A 37 -12.54 -1.12 -12.33
C GLY A 37 -12.54 -0.26 -11.06
N CYS A 38 -11.38 -0.04 -10.44
CA CYS A 38 -11.22 0.84 -9.27
C CYS A 38 -10.88 2.30 -9.65
N GLY A 39 -10.55 2.55 -10.93
CA GLY A 39 -10.22 3.89 -11.41
C GLY A 39 -11.46 4.75 -11.66
N VAL A 40 -11.49 5.93 -11.04
CA VAL A 40 -12.57 6.91 -11.18
C VAL A 40 -12.04 8.21 -11.81
N ASP A 41 -12.92 9.11 -12.20
CA ASP A 41 -12.53 10.48 -12.53
C ASP A 41 -12.55 11.31 -11.24
N GLY A 42 -11.38 11.57 -10.67
CA GLY A 42 -11.30 12.25 -9.38
C GLY A 42 -11.92 13.66 -9.40
N TYR A 43 -11.90 14.37 -10.53
CA TYR A 43 -12.52 15.69 -10.64
C TYR A 43 -14.04 15.63 -10.61
N ASP A 44 -14.63 14.63 -11.24
CA ASP A 44 -16.08 14.47 -11.35
C ASP A 44 -16.65 13.70 -10.14
N ASP A 45 -15.96 12.65 -9.71
CA ASP A 45 -16.45 11.71 -8.70
C ASP A 45 -16.12 12.13 -7.24
N TRP A 46 -15.11 13.00 -7.04
CA TRP A 46 -14.69 13.45 -5.71
C TRP A 46 -14.84 14.97 -5.51
N PRO A 47 -16.03 15.46 -5.22
CA PRO A 47 -16.30 16.91 -5.16
C PRO A 47 -15.51 17.65 -4.07
N ASP A 48 -15.00 16.93 -3.06
CA ASP A 48 -14.16 17.42 -1.97
C ASP A 48 -12.65 17.38 -2.29
N TRP A 49 -12.25 16.84 -3.44
CA TRP A 49 -10.84 16.77 -3.86
C TRP A 49 -10.47 17.93 -4.78
N LYS A 50 -9.47 18.68 -4.38
CA LYS A 50 -8.96 19.85 -5.10
C LYS A 50 -7.42 19.78 -5.15
N PRO A 51 -6.82 19.04 -6.08
CA PRO A 51 -5.39 18.68 -6.06
C PRO A 51 -4.44 19.86 -6.01
N PHE A 52 -4.83 21.02 -6.56
CA PHE A 52 -4.01 22.24 -6.56
C PHE A 52 -4.27 23.17 -5.37
N ALA A 53 -5.20 22.85 -4.48
CA ALA A 53 -5.43 23.62 -3.28
C ALA A 53 -4.29 23.38 -2.23
N PRO A 54 -4.02 24.36 -1.36
CA PRO A 54 -3.08 24.16 -0.24
C PRO A 54 -3.46 22.97 0.65
N ARG A 55 -4.75 22.65 0.75
CA ARG A 55 -5.30 21.45 1.41
C ARG A 55 -6.21 20.70 0.43
N PRO A 56 -5.68 19.72 -0.31
CA PRO A 56 -6.39 19.09 -1.41
C PRO A 56 -7.71 18.39 -1.04
N VAL A 57 -7.84 17.91 0.19
CA VAL A 57 -9.06 17.26 0.72
C VAL A 57 -9.62 17.99 1.96
N GLY A 58 -9.26 19.28 2.10
CA GLY A 58 -9.66 20.08 3.25
C GLY A 58 -9.09 19.53 4.56
N ASN A 59 -9.95 19.35 5.57
CA ASN A 59 -9.58 18.82 6.88
C ASN A 59 -9.85 17.31 7.02
N ARG A 60 -10.16 16.62 5.92
CA ARG A 60 -10.35 15.17 5.99
C ARG A 60 -9.07 14.47 6.44
N PRO A 61 -9.18 13.44 7.30
CA PRO A 61 -8.03 12.64 7.66
C PRO A 61 -7.45 11.96 6.44
N VAL A 62 -6.13 11.82 6.42
CA VAL A 62 -5.42 10.99 5.44
C VAL A 62 -4.45 10.06 6.13
N TRP A 63 -4.20 8.94 5.48
CA TRP A 63 -3.19 7.97 5.86
C TRP A 63 -2.11 7.94 4.79
N ILE A 64 -0.86 7.89 5.23
CA ILE A 64 0.32 7.85 4.37
C ILE A 64 0.99 6.50 4.50
N GLY A 65 1.33 5.90 3.38
CA GLY A 65 2.26 4.78 3.32
C GLY A 65 3.55 5.21 2.62
N TYR A 66 4.68 4.77 3.13
CA TYR A 66 5.99 5.02 2.58
C TYR A 66 6.77 3.72 2.40
N ASP A 67 7.07 3.40 1.16
CA ASP A 67 8.00 2.33 0.78
C ASP A 67 9.38 2.96 0.57
N ALA A 68 10.32 2.66 1.46
CA ALA A 68 11.61 3.32 1.53
C ALA A 68 12.62 2.72 0.55
N ASN A 69 13.48 3.56 0.00
CA ASN A 69 14.61 3.13 -0.81
C ASN A 69 15.96 3.41 -0.15
N GLY A 70 17.04 2.91 -0.76
CA GLY A 70 18.41 3.26 -0.38
C GLY A 70 18.77 4.71 -0.74
N SER A 71 19.75 5.28 -0.01
CA SER A 71 20.27 6.65 -0.25
C SER A 71 21.18 6.77 -1.48
N SER A 72 21.63 5.66 -2.08
CA SER A 72 22.55 5.69 -3.21
C SER A 72 21.83 5.81 -4.54
N GLY A 73 22.16 6.84 -5.32
CA GLY A 73 21.52 7.21 -6.60
C GLY A 73 21.51 6.17 -7.73
N ASN A 74 21.95 4.95 -7.49
CA ASN A 74 21.96 3.83 -8.45
C ASN A 74 20.90 2.75 -8.14
N GLY A 75 19.95 3.03 -7.28
CA GLY A 75 19.05 2.01 -6.77
C GLY A 75 17.58 2.29 -7.00
N ASP A 76 16.81 1.48 -6.36
CA ASP A 76 15.36 1.49 -6.32
C ASP A 76 14.80 2.86 -5.92
N SER A 77 13.67 3.24 -6.47
CA SER A 77 12.93 4.41 -6.04
C SER A 77 12.12 4.09 -4.79
N GLY A 78 12.03 5.02 -3.83
CA GLY A 78 11.00 4.97 -2.80
C GLY A 78 9.69 5.55 -3.32
N ALA A 79 8.64 5.37 -2.56
CA ALA A 79 7.33 5.89 -2.92
C ALA A 79 6.51 6.33 -1.70
N VAL A 80 5.77 7.41 -1.87
CA VAL A 80 4.74 7.87 -0.95
C VAL A 80 3.38 7.67 -1.59
N SER A 81 2.41 7.19 -0.82
CA SER A 81 1.00 7.16 -1.21
C SER A 81 0.15 7.82 -0.12
N VAL A 82 -0.73 8.73 -0.54
CA VAL A 82 -1.67 9.45 0.32
C VAL A 82 -3.06 8.94 0.08
N VAL A 83 -3.68 8.40 1.11
CA VAL A 83 -4.99 7.75 1.04
C VAL A 83 -5.96 8.44 2.00
N VAL A 84 -7.12 8.81 1.51
CA VAL A 84 -8.26 9.25 2.34
C VAL A 84 -9.00 8.01 2.82
N PRO A 85 -9.03 7.73 4.13
CA PRO A 85 -9.79 6.61 4.67
C PRO A 85 -11.31 6.89 4.58
N PRO A 86 -12.14 5.85 4.65
CA PRO A 86 -13.59 6.02 4.68
C PRO A 86 -14.03 6.78 5.94
N SER A 87 -15.03 7.64 5.79
CA SER A 87 -15.64 8.37 6.93
C SER A 87 -16.64 7.54 7.73
N VAL A 88 -17.02 6.38 7.20
CA VAL A 88 -17.92 5.43 7.83
C VAL A 88 -17.39 4.00 7.65
N PRO A 89 -17.63 3.09 8.60
CA PRO A 89 -17.25 1.68 8.44
C PRO A 89 -17.76 1.11 7.13
N GLY A 90 -16.92 0.34 6.42
CA GLY A 90 -17.28 -0.25 5.12
C GLY A 90 -17.27 0.73 3.94
N GLY A 91 -17.00 2.01 4.15
CA GLY A 91 -16.86 3.00 3.09
C GLY A 91 -15.60 2.83 2.25
N ARG A 92 -15.39 3.73 1.28
CA ARG A 92 -14.32 3.63 0.29
C ARG A 92 -13.08 4.38 0.72
N PHE A 93 -11.93 3.77 0.48
CA PHE A 93 -10.61 4.40 0.48
C PHE A 93 -10.39 5.10 -0.85
N ARG A 94 -9.76 6.27 -0.85
CA ARG A 94 -9.39 7.01 -2.06
C ARG A 94 -7.91 7.33 -2.04
N THR A 95 -7.13 6.79 -2.97
CA THR A 95 -5.74 7.21 -3.19
C THR A 95 -5.78 8.51 -3.98
N VAL A 96 -5.40 9.61 -3.32
CA VAL A 96 -5.56 10.98 -3.85
C VAL A 96 -4.28 11.60 -4.35
N GLU A 97 -3.12 11.09 -3.93
CA GLU A 97 -1.81 11.52 -4.42
C GLU A 97 -0.80 10.40 -4.26
N THR A 98 0.07 10.25 -5.24
CA THR A 98 1.24 9.38 -5.16
C THR A 98 2.49 10.15 -5.59
N ARG A 99 3.65 9.81 -5.00
CA ARG A 99 4.91 10.44 -5.37
C ARG A 99 6.05 9.43 -5.32
N ARG A 100 6.83 9.35 -6.39
CA ARG A 100 8.10 8.63 -6.37
C ARG A 100 9.18 9.50 -5.73
N VAL A 101 10.05 8.84 -4.99
CA VAL A 101 11.18 9.45 -4.30
C VAL A 101 12.44 8.75 -4.80
N GLN A 102 13.29 9.46 -5.55
CA GLN A 102 14.46 8.86 -6.17
C GLN A 102 15.70 9.75 -5.96
N GLY A 103 16.84 9.11 -5.64
CA GLY A 103 18.12 9.80 -5.55
C GLY A 103 18.23 10.77 -4.38
N LEU A 104 17.38 10.65 -3.36
CA LEU A 104 17.39 11.52 -2.18
C LEU A 104 18.06 10.83 -0.99
N GLU A 105 18.81 11.61 -0.21
CA GLU A 105 19.30 11.16 1.09
C GLU A 105 18.14 10.99 2.10
N PHE A 106 18.37 10.26 3.19
CA PHE A 106 17.31 9.91 4.15
C PHE A 106 16.60 11.13 4.76
N GLU A 107 17.34 12.21 5.04
CA GLU A 107 16.78 13.46 5.51
C GLU A 107 15.86 14.13 4.47
N GLU A 108 16.22 14.05 3.20
CA GLU A 108 15.42 14.60 2.11
C GLU A 108 14.16 13.74 1.87
N GLN A 109 14.29 12.42 1.97
CA GLN A 109 13.14 11.50 1.93
C GLN A 109 12.15 11.82 3.06
N ALA A 110 12.64 12.02 4.28
CA ALA A 110 11.80 12.40 5.42
C ALA A 110 11.15 13.77 5.24
N LYS A 111 11.82 14.75 4.63
CA LYS A 111 11.23 16.05 4.27
C LYS A 111 10.09 15.93 3.27
N VAL A 112 10.19 15.02 2.29
CA VAL A 112 9.08 14.75 1.38
C VAL A 112 7.83 14.30 2.17
N ILE A 113 7.99 13.43 3.18
CA ILE A 113 6.89 13.00 4.04
C ILE A 113 6.38 14.18 4.90
N GLU A 114 7.29 15.01 5.42
CA GLU A 114 6.93 16.18 6.22
C GLU A 114 6.10 17.19 5.41
N GLU A 115 6.43 17.44 4.12
CA GLU A 115 5.65 18.28 3.23
C GLU A 115 4.17 17.85 3.16
N PHE A 116 3.92 16.55 3.15
CA PHE A 116 2.54 16.03 3.16
C PHE A 116 1.82 16.34 4.47
N THR A 117 2.51 16.39 5.61
CA THR A 117 1.89 16.74 6.90
C THR A 117 1.44 18.20 6.97
N PHE A 118 2.03 19.09 6.18
CA PHE A 118 1.57 20.48 6.04
C PHE A 118 0.37 20.61 5.09
N ARG A 119 0.32 19.76 4.05
CA ARG A 119 -0.75 19.80 3.04
C ARG A 119 -2.00 19.03 3.44
N TYR A 120 -1.87 18.02 4.28
CA TYR A 120 -2.94 17.12 4.66
C TYR A 120 -3.10 17.04 6.18
N ASN A 121 -4.31 16.67 6.63
CA ASN A 121 -4.56 16.28 8.01
C ASN A 121 -4.16 14.81 8.19
N VAL A 122 -2.86 14.56 8.44
CA VAL A 122 -2.32 13.20 8.52
C VAL A 122 -2.62 12.59 9.88
N GLU A 123 -3.28 11.44 9.91
CA GLU A 123 -3.57 10.67 11.13
C GLU A 123 -2.72 9.39 11.25
N HIS A 124 -2.19 8.88 10.15
CA HIS A 124 -1.37 7.68 10.12
C HIS A 124 -0.24 7.82 9.11
N ILE A 125 0.96 7.35 9.49
CA ILE A 125 2.09 7.16 8.58
C ILE A 125 2.65 5.76 8.83
N GLY A 126 2.55 4.88 7.82
CA GLY A 126 3.17 3.56 7.81
C GLY A 126 4.43 3.57 6.95
N ILE A 127 5.55 3.12 7.49
CA ILE A 127 6.87 3.16 6.82
C ILE A 127 7.45 1.75 6.74
N ASP A 128 7.85 1.32 5.53
CA ASP A 128 8.65 0.10 5.40
C ASP A 128 10.06 0.34 5.95
N VAL A 129 10.45 -0.43 6.97
CA VAL A 129 11.78 -0.40 7.59
C VAL A 129 12.62 -1.62 7.23
N THR A 130 12.20 -2.41 6.26
CA THR A 130 12.91 -3.62 5.83
C THR A 130 14.30 -3.27 5.29
N GLY A 131 15.31 -4.02 5.71
CA GLY A 131 16.68 -3.87 5.19
C GLY A 131 17.45 -2.65 5.72
N GLY A 132 16.91 -1.89 6.68
CA GLY A 132 17.62 -0.83 7.40
C GLY A 132 17.53 0.58 6.79
N ASN A 133 17.32 0.73 5.48
CA ASN A 133 17.18 2.05 4.84
C ASN A 133 15.95 2.80 5.35
N GLY A 134 14.82 2.13 5.40
CA GLY A 134 13.58 2.69 5.93
C GLY A 134 13.64 3.01 7.41
N GLU A 135 14.45 2.29 8.19
CA GLU A 135 14.67 2.59 9.61
C GLU A 135 15.27 3.99 9.79
N ALA A 136 16.25 4.38 8.96
CA ALA A 136 16.85 5.72 9.02
C ALA A 136 15.79 6.81 8.75
N VAL A 137 14.96 6.64 7.73
CA VAL A 137 13.87 7.58 7.41
C VAL A 137 12.83 7.60 8.55
N TYR A 138 12.44 6.44 9.07
CA TYR A 138 11.49 6.31 10.18
C TYR A 138 11.95 7.07 11.43
N GLN A 139 13.22 6.95 11.81
CA GLN A 139 13.79 7.65 12.97
C GLN A 139 13.74 9.18 12.81
N ILE A 140 13.85 9.69 11.58
CA ILE A 140 13.71 11.11 11.30
C ILE A 140 12.22 11.52 11.32
N VAL A 141 11.35 10.77 10.65
CA VAL A 141 9.91 11.03 10.61
C VAL A 141 9.31 11.03 12.01
N LYS A 142 9.73 10.11 12.88
CA LYS A 142 9.26 10.04 14.27
C LYS A 142 9.48 11.31 15.09
N ARG A 143 10.44 12.16 14.70
CA ARG A 143 10.72 13.45 15.39
C ARG A 143 9.60 14.47 15.19
N PHE A 144 8.97 14.49 14.01
CA PHE A 144 7.86 15.41 13.71
C PHE A 144 6.49 14.70 13.70
N PHE A 145 6.46 13.38 13.52
CA PHE A 145 5.25 12.56 13.60
C PHE A 145 5.48 11.34 14.50
N PRO A 146 5.39 11.49 15.84
CA PRO A 146 5.71 10.41 16.80
C PRO A 146 4.85 9.16 16.70
N MET A 147 3.66 9.26 16.07
CA MET A 147 2.72 8.16 15.86
C MET A 147 2.99 7.35 14.59
N ALA A 148 4.09 7.61 13.86
CA ALA A 148 4.49 6.81 12.71
C ALA A 148 4.71 5.33 13.12
N ILE A 149 4.28 4.41 12.27
CA ILE A 149 4.35 2.98 12.51
C ILE A 149 5.37 2.34 11.55
N PRO A 150 6.41 1.67 12.08
CA PRO A 150 7.34 0.91 11.25
C PRO A 150 6.73 -0.44 10.86
N TYR A 151 6.87 -0.82 9.62
CA TYR A 151 6.48 -2.13 9.10
C TYR A 151 7.68 -2.87 8.55
N THR A 152 7.83 -4.14 8.91
CA THR A 152 8.85 -5.01 8.33
C THR A 152 8.21 -5.99 7.35
N PHE A 153 8.69 -6.01 6.11
CA PHE A 153 8.21 -6.92 5.10
C PHE A 153 8.78 -8.33 5.32
N THR A 154 7.96 -9.17 5.92
CA THR A 154 8.14 -10.63 6.00
C THR A 154 7.27 -11.30 4.94
N LEU A 155 7.43 -12.61 4.77
CA LEU A 155 6.53 -13.39 3.89
C LEU A 155 5.06 -13.24 4.32
N SER A 156 4.81 -13.27 5.63
CA SER A 156 3.47 -13.14 6.20
C SER A 156 2.91 -11.72 6.04
N SER A 157 3.69 -10.67 6.37
CA SER A 157 3.20 -9.29 6.28
C SER A 157 2.91 -8.90 4.83
N LYS A 158 3.75 -9.29 3.87
CA LYS A 158 3.48 -9.09 2.43
C LYS A 158 2.17 -9.76 1.99
N ARG A 159 1.93 -10.99 2.46
CA ARG A 159 0.68 -11.69 2.19
C ARG A 159 -0.52 -10.93 2.76
N THR A 160 -0.44 -10.46 4.00
CA THR A 160 -1.50 -9.68 4.65
C THR A 160 -1.81 -8.39 3.89
N LEU A 161 -0.79 -7.64 3.47
CA LEU A 161 -0.95 -6.41 2.68
C LEU A 161 -1.68 -6.67 1.36
N VAL A 162 -1.25 -7.71 0.63
CA VAL A 162 -1.88 -8.07 -0.65
C VAL A 162 -3.32 -8.56 -0.46
N LEU A 163 -3.57 -9.39 0.54
CA LEU A 163 -4.94 -9.87 0.86
C LEU A 163 -5.87 -8.71 1.19
N LYS A 164 -5.44 -7.79 2.04
CA LYS A 164 -6.21 -6.59 2.38
C LYS A 164 -6.57 -5.80 1.13
N MET A 165 -5.60 -5.57 0.25
CA MET A 165 -5.83 -4.81 -0.98
C MET A 165 -6.78 -5.53 -1.94
N MET A 166 -6.63 -6.86 -2.10
CA MET A 166 -7.56 -7.66 -2.90
C MET A 166 -8.99 -7.62 -2.35
N GLN A 167 -9.15 -7.67 -1.01
CA GLN A 167 -10.44 -7.54 -0.36
C GLN A 167 -11.08 -6.17 -0.67
N LEU A 168 -10.33 -5.08 -0.54
CA LEU A 168 -10.80 -3.74 -0.86
C LEU A 168 -11.23 -3.61 -2.32
N MET A 169 -10.45 -4.16 -3.25
CA MET A 169 -10.80 -4.15 -4.69
C MET A 169 -12.07 -4.96 -4.97
N ARG A 170 -12.17 -6.19 -4.44
CA ARG A 170 -13.34 -7.05 -4.66
C ARG A 170 -14.63 -6.46 -4.10
N SER A 171 -14.56 -5.82 -2.95
CA SER A 171 -15.71 -5.18 -2.31
C SER A 171 -16.03 -3.78 -2.87
N GLY A 172 -15.28 -3.28 -3.87
CA GLY A 172 -15.45 -1.94 -4.43
C GLY A 172 -15.16 -0.83 -3.43
N ARG A 173 -14.28 -1.11 -2.44
CA ARG A 173 -13.95 -0.19 -1.35
C ARG A 173 -12.65 0.58 -1.56
N TRP A 174 -12.02 0.48 -2.71
CA TRP A 174 -10.84 1.27 -3.06
C TRP A 174 -11.02 1.95 -4.40
N GLU A 175 -10.67 3.22 -4.45
CA GLU A 175 -10.70 4.07 -5.63
C GLU A 175 -9.37 4.83 -5.76
N TYR A 176 -9.01 5.15 -7.00
CA TYR A 176 -7.89 6.05 -7.32
C TYR A 176 -8.25 6.87 -8.57
N ASP A 177 -7.61 8.02 -8.75
CA ASP A 177 -7.80 8.80 -9.98
C ASP A 177 -7.23 8.04 -11.18
N ARG A 178 -8.05 7.84 -12.22
CA ARG A 178 -7.65 7.07 -13.41
C ARG A 178 -6.47 7.66 -14.19
N GLY A 179 -6.09 8.91 -13.90
CA GLY A 179 -4.87 9.54 -14.39
C GLY A 179 -3.58 8.94 -13.82
N GLU A 180 -3.66 8.28 -12.66
CA GLU A 180 -2.53 7.66 -11.94
C GLU A 180 -2.06 6.34 -12.60
N ARG A 181 -1.56 6.42 -13.83
CA ARG A 181 -1.13 5.25 -14.62
C ARG A 181 0.02 4.49 -13.98
N GLU A 182 0.91 5.20 -13.29
CA GLU A 182 2.03 4.58 -12.61
C GLU A 182 1.57 3.69 -11.45
N LEU A 183 0.50 4.07 -10.76
CA LEU A 183 -0.11 3.28 -9.71
C LEU A 183 -0.63 1.94 -10.25
N VAL A 184 -1.33 1.97 -11.39
CA VAL A 184 -1.81 0.75 -12.08
C VAL A 184 -0.64 -0.15 -12.46
N THR A 185 0.43 0.44 -13.03
CA THR A 185 1.64 -0.31 -13.40
C THR A 185 2.30 -0.94 -12.18
N ALA A 186 2.37 -0.21 -11.06
CA ALA A 186 2.95 -0.68 -9.81
C ALA A 186 2.18 -1.88 -9.24
N PHE A 187 0.85 -1.80 -9.15
CA PHE A 187 0.03 -2.93 -8.72
C PHE A 187 0.14 -4.13 -9.66
N ASN A 188 0.11 -3.89 -10.97
CA ASN A 188 0.25 -4.97 -11.95
C ASN A 188 1.64 -5.63 -11.92
N ALA A 189 2.66 -4.99 -11.36
CA ALA A 189 4.01 -5.55 -11.20
C ALA A 189 4.15 -6.48 -9.97
N VAL A 190 3.21 -6.47 -9.04
CA VAL A 190 3.21 -7.38 -7.89
C VAL A 190 2.91 -8.80 -8.36
N ARG A 191 3.85 -9.72 -8.16
CA ARG A 191 3.78 -11.12 -8.61
C ARG A 191 3.63 -12.05 -7.42
N ARG A 192 2.86 -13.11 -7.64
CA ARG A 192 2.80 -14.23 -6.72
C ARG A 192 4.03 -15.11 -6.91
N VAL A 193 4.70 -15.41 -5.81
CA VAL A 193 5.90 -16.26 -5.79
C VAL A 193 5.70 -17.39 -4.79
N LYS A 194 6.10 -18.60 -5.17
CA LYS A 194 6.14 -19.75 -4.29
C LYS A 194 7.56 -19.95 -3.78
N THR A 195 7.72 -19.96 -2.47
CA THR A 195 9.02 -20.23 -1.86
C THR A 195 9.41 -21.72 -2.01
N PRO A 196 10.69 -22.10 -1.89
CA PRO A 196 11.11 -23.50 -1.91
C PRO A 196 10.38 -24.37 -0.87
N GLY A 197 9.94 -23.80 0.25
CA GLY A 197 9.13 -24.46 1.28
C GLY A 197 7.63 -24.56 0.97
N GLY A 198 7.19 -24.11 -0.21
CA GLY A 198 5.80 -24.19 -0.66
C GLY A 198 4.90 -23.04 -0.19
N PHE A 199 5.41 -22.08 0.58
CA PHE A 199 4.66 -20.90 1.01
C PHE A 199 4.46 -19.91 -0.14
N ILE A 200 3.27 -19.30 -0.18
CA ILE A 200 2.96 -18.24 -1.14
C ILE A 200 3.33 -16.89 -0.52
N THR A 201 4.11 -16.12 -1.26
CA THR A 201 4.44 -14.72 -0.95
C THR A 201 4.30 -13.86 -2.20
N TYR A 202 4.57 -12.58 -2.06
CA TYR A 202 4.45 -11.60 -3.14
C TYR A 202 5.72 -10.79 -3.26
N GLU A 203 6.13 -10.56 -4.49
CA GLU A 203 7.33 -9.79 -4.83
C GLU A 203 7.03 -8.90 -6.04
N THR A 204 7.82 -7.88 -6.22
CA THR A 204 7.76 -7.07 -7.43
C THR A 204 8.72 -7.64 -8.46
N ASP A 205 8.29 -7.70 -9.72
CA ASP A 205 9.14 -8.09 -10.83
C ASP A 205 10.23 -7.04 -11.07
N ARG A 206 11.48 -7.38 -10.77
CA ARG A 206 12.66 -6.53 -10.96
C ARG A 206 13.34 -6.71 -12.32
N ALA A 207 12.77 -7.53 -13.22
CA ALA A 207 13.44 -7.99 -14.44
C ALA A 207 13.79 -6.89 -15.47
N ARG A 208 13.41 -5.62 -15.25
CA ARG A 208 13.64 -4.51 -16.18
C ARG A 208 14.34 -3.29 -15.57
N GLY A 209 14.97 -3.41 -14.40
CA GLY A 209 15.80 -2.33 -13.83
C GLY A 209 15.03 -1.07 -13.41
N VAL A 210 13.71 -1.11 -13.41
CA VAL A 210 12.85 -0.02 -12.91
C VAL A 210 11.97 -0.62 -11.81
N SER A 211 12.14 -0.18 -10.58
CA SER A 211 11.27 -0.56 -9.47
C SER A 211 9.87 -0.04 -9.74
N HIS A 212 8.98 -0.90 -10.17
CA HIS A 212 7.62 -0.51 -10.54
C HIS A 212 6.59 -0.78 -9.46
N GLY A 213 6.96 -1.45 -8.35
CA GLY A 213 6.04 -1.87 -7.30
C GLY A 213 5.91 -0.94 -6.11
N ASP A 214 6.81 0.02 -5.94
CA ASP A 214 6.93 0.82 -4.72
C ASP A 214 5.64 1.60 -4.41
N LEU A 215 4.97 2.16 -5.43
CA LEU A 215 3.69 2.84 -5.25
C LEU A 215 2.59 1.90 -4.76
N ALA A 216 2.61 0.63 -5.19
CA ALA A 216 1.65 -0.36 -4.71
C ALA A 216 1.92 -0.72 -3.24
N TRP A 217 3.19 -0.97 -2.87
CA TRP A 217 3.56 -1.26 -1.48
C TRP A 217 3.25 -0.09 -0.56
N ALA A 218 3.60 1.14 -0.96
CA ALA A 218 3.25 2.36 -0.24
C ALA A 218 1.72 2.50 -0.04
N THR A 219 0.92 2.24 -1.08
CA THR A 219 -0.54 2.30 -0.98
C THR A 219 -1.08 1.22 -0.03
N MET A 220 -0.55 0.00 -0.10
CA MET A 220 -0.93 -1.09 0.80
C MET A 220 -0.55 -0.78 2.25
N LEU A 221 0.60 -0.13 2.50
CA LEU A 221 1.01 0.33 3.84
C LEU A 221 0.08 1.41 4.40
N ALA A 222 -0.48 2.28 3.55
CA ALA A 222 -1.47 3.25 4.00
C ALA A 222 -2.78 2.58 4.43
N VAL A 223 -3.33 1.65 3.62
CA VAL A 223 -4.65 1.06 3.88
C VAL A 223 -4.66 -0.01 4.97
N ILE A 224 -3.49 -0.57 5.34
CA ILE A 224 -3.40 -1.62 6.37
C ILE A 224 -3.76 -1.13 7.77
N ASN A 225 -3.81 0.18 7.97
CA ASN A 225 -4.26 0.78 9.23
C ASN A 225 -5.74 0.44 9.56
N GLU A 226 -6.57 0.08 8.56
CA GLU A 226 -7.86 -0.57 8.81
C GLU A 226 -7.65 -2.09 8.93
N PRO A 227 -8.02 -2.74 10.06
CA PRO A 227 -7.89 -4.19 10.22
C PRO A 227 -8.62 -4.98 9.13
N ILE A 228 -8.12 -6.19 8.83
CA ILE A 228 -8.84 -7.15 8.00
C ILE A 228 -10.07 -7.62 8.77
N GLY A 229 -11.25 -7.57 8.14
CA GLY A 229 -12.50 -7.99 8.77
C GLY A 229 -13.40 -6.85 9.28
N GLY A 230 -12.93 -5.62 9.37
CA GLY A 230 -13.77 -4.43 9.71
C GLY A 230 -14.39 -4.42 11.10
N GLU A 231 -14.16 -5.42 11.94
CA GLU A 231 -14.54 -5.46 13.35
C GLU A 231 -13.28 -5.33 14.22
N ASN A 232 -13.42 -4.58 15.33
CA ASN A 232 -12.39 -4.40 16.35
C ASN A 232 -12.17 -5.71 17.14
N ASP A 233 -11.71 -6.75 16.48
CA ASP A 233 -11.11 -7.86 17.18
C ASP A 233 -9.65 -7.48 17.45
N GLY A 234 -9.32 -7.29 18.75
CA GLY A 234 -8.08 -6.75 19.25
C GLY A 234 -6.81 -7.56 18.94
N GLN A 235 -6.61 -7.91 17.71
CA GLN A 235 -5.33 -8.36 17.21
C GLN A 235 -4.44 -7.14 16.96
N GLN A 236 -3.88 -6.62 18.03
CA GLN A 236 -2.66 -5.82 17.99
C GLN A 236 -1.64 -6.59 17.15
N PHE A 237 -1.29 -6.03 15.99
CA PHE A 237 -0.01 -6.39 15.38
C PHE A 237 1.04 -6.14 16.45
N THR A 238 1.64 -7.20 16.93
CA THR A 238 2.68 -7.11 17.94
C THR A 238 3.82 -6.32 17.32
N VAL A 239 3.93 -5.06 17.67
CA VAL A 239 5.18 -4.31 17.55
C VAL A 239 6.16 -5.08 18.41
N MET A 240 7.08 -5.83 17.81
CA MET A 240 8.18 -6.40 18.55
C MET A 240 9.07 -5.23 18.96
N GLU A 241 8.92 -4.81 20.21
CA GLU A 241 9.94 -4.03 20.89
C GLU A 241 11.18 -4.92 21.02
N PHE A 242 12.29 -4.45 20.46
CA PHE A 242 13.64 -4.93 20.73
C PHE A 242 14.37 -3.90 21.59
#